data_2002e03cd4f911fdd555723c773b66a4
#
_entry.id   2002e03cd4f911fdd555723c773b66a4
#
_cell.length_a   1.000
_cell.length_b   1.000
_cell.length_c   1.000
_cell.angle_alpha   90.00
_cell.angle_beta   90.00
_cell.angle_gamma   90.00
#
_symmetry.space_group_name_H-M   'P 1'
#
loop_
_entity.id
_entity.type
_entity.pdbx_description
1 polymer ?
#
loop_
_entity_poly.entity_id
_entity_poly.type
_entity_poly.pdbx_seq_one_letter_code
_entity_poly.pdbx_strand_id
1 'polypeptide(L)'
;MATNAKHENGESTKGKKKMSAKKRRAKQRARIIIFVVELLVIVVMLVAVLKVFQTTEEVEGPQFAQIDESQIVVNSEVVEKFEESEELKGYWNIALFGVDATDGQIRKNTRSDTIMIASVNQDTGEIRLVSVYRDTYLNLSNDRYNKCNGAYSSGGAEQAMAMLNMNLDLNITDFVTVGYDAVVDCVNGLGGVWIDVDKEEIKHINNYQKSILRDTDIDDELIMVEETGYQLLNGLQAAAYCRIRFTAGNDFKRAERQREVIQAMADQAKQSSLSTLTDTFLQVMNNVYTTIDQKDLQDLLGQIANYSIVGEDGFPQRDKLATENIGACGSCVVPTDLADNVVWLHEFLFGVEDYEVSSTVQECSDQIKADTSPYLNRRSN
;
A
#
# COMPACT_ATOMS: atom_id res chain seq x y z
N MET A 1 81.19 11.29 12.23
CA MET A 1 81.07 11.65 10.80
C MET A 1 79.63 11.42 10.41
N ALA A 2 78.99 12.49 10.09
CA ALA A 2 77.58 12.54 9.76
C ALA A 2 77.31 12.25 8.30
N THR A 3 76.20 11.67 7.93
CA THR A 3 75.51 12.02 6.68
C THR A 3 74.00 11.78 6.81
N ASN A 4 73.30 12.89 6.67
CA ASN A 4 71.83 12.99 6.53
C ASN A 4 71.36 12.36 5.21
N ALA A 5 70.22 11.65 5.25
CA ALA A 5 69.42 11.40 4.08
C ALA A 5 68.00 11.90 4.35
N LYS A 6 67.60 12.91 3.60
CA LYS A 6 66.24 13.45 3.52
C LYS A 6 65.31 12.45 2.77
N HIS A 7 64.20 12.11 3.35
CA HIS A 7 63.05 11.52 2.64
C HIS A 7 62.19 12.66 2.07
N GLU A 8 62.07 12.72 0.76
CA GLU A 8 61.08 13.52 0.06
C GLU A 8 59.81 12.68 -0.17
N ASN A 9 58.72 13.14 0.44
CA ASN A 9 57.38 12.65 0.15
C ASN A 9 56.88 13.30 -1.14
N GLY A 10 56.79 12.54 -2.21
CA GLY A 10 56.14 12.95 -3.45
C GLY A 10 54.65 12.72 -3.43
N GLU A 11 53.84 13.74 -3.15
CA GLU A 11 52.41 13.72 -3.39
C GLU A 11 52.10 13.75 -4.90
N SER A 12 51.57 12.65 -5.41
CA SER A 12 51.06 12.55 -6.79
C SER A 12 49.70 13.20 -6.89
N THR A 13 49.63 14.44 -7.26
CA THR A 13 48.39 15.12 -7.67
C THR A 13 47.93 14.61 -9.03
N LYS A 14 46.92 13.72 -9.04
CA LYS A 14 46.20 13.31 -10.26
C LYS A 14 45.50 14.54 -10.88
N GLY A 15 46.09 15.16 -11.85
CA GLY A 15 45.52 16.25 -12.63
C GLY A 15 44.27 15.82 -13.36
N LYS A 16 43.10 16.37 -12.99
CA LYS A 16 41.83 16.21 -13.73
C LYS A 16 42.03 16.81 -15.14
N LYS A 17 42.12 15.96 -16.16
CA LYS A 17 42.22 16.36 -17.57
C LYS A 17 40.99 17.22 -17.94
N LYS A 18 41.14 18.52 -18.15
CA LYS A 18 40.11 19.43 -18.64
C LYS A 18 39.63 18.96 -20.03
N MET A 19 38.35 18.58 -20.14
CA MET A 19 37.75 18.23 -21.43
C MET A 19 37.82 19.42 -22.40
N SER A 20 38.16 19.16 -23.66
CA SER A 20 38.21 20.19 -24.72
C SER A 20 36.84 20.82 -24.94
N ALA A 21 36.78 22.10 -25.30
CA ALA A 21 35.54 22.84 -25.56
C ALA A 21 34.63 22.13 -26.60
N LYS A 22 35.23 21.44 -27.57
CA LYS A 22 34.52 20.66 -28.60
C LYS A 22 33.80 19.44 -27.99
N LYS A 23 34.40 18.71 -27.02
CA LYS A 23 33.80 17.60 -26.28
C LYS A 23 32.70 18.09 -25.32
N ARG A 24 32.86 19.26 -24.70
CA ARG A 24 31.80 19.86 -23.84
C ARG A 24 30.57 20.24 -24.66
N ARG A 25 30.73 20.87 -25.82
CA ARG A 25 29.61 21.22 -26.72
C ARG A 25 28.92 19.98 -27.30
N ALA A 26 29.67 18.94 -27.64
CA ALA A 26 29.08 17.65 -28.09
C ALA A 26 28.26 16.97 -26.98
N LYS A 27 28.78 16.93 -25.74
CA LYS A 27 28.06 16.37 -24.58
C LYS A 27 26.83 17.20 -24.19
N GLN A 28 26.92 18.54 -24.36
CA GLN A 28 25.78 19.43 -24.12
C GLN A 28 24.68 19.25 -25.21
N ARG A 29 25.07 19.14 -26.49
CA ARG A 29 24.13 18.82 -27.60
C ARG A 29 23.48 17.45 -27.44
N ALA A 30 24.24 16.41 -27.03
CA ALA A 30 23.70 15.09 -26.74
C ALA A 30 22.64 15.13 -25.61
N ARG A 31 22.91 15.88 -24.53
CA ARG A 31 21.95 16.06 -23.43
C ARG A 31 20.67 16.80 -23.89
N ILE A 32 20.82 17.84 -24.71
CA ILE A 32 19.67 18.57 -25.28
C ILE A 32 18.87 17.68 -26.20
N ILE A 33 19.51 16.82 -27.00
CA ILE A 33 18.82 15.88 -27.88
C ILE A 33 18.08 14.82 -27.07
N ILE A 34 18.70 14.27 -26.01
CA ILE A 34 18.06 13.32 -25.08
C ILE A 34 16.86 13.99 -24.42
N PHE A 35 17.01 15.19 -23.89
CA PHE A 35 15.90 15.95 -23.27
C PHE A 35 14.76 16.24 -24.26
N VAL A 36 15.06 16.58 -25.52
CA VAL A 36 14.02 16.80 -26.54
C VAL A 36 13.33 15.49 -26.93
N VAL A 37 14.04 14.37 -26.96
CA VAL A 37 13.45 13.04 -27.20
C VAL A 37 12.57 12.62 -26.02
N GLU A 38 13.02 12.81 -24.81
CA GLU A 38 12.21 12.57 -23.58
C GLU A 38 10.96 13.43 -23.58
N LEU A 39 11.06 14.72 -23.86
CA LEU A 39 9.90 15.63 -23.98
C LEU A 39 8.95 15.20 -25.09
N LEU A 40 9.45 14.73 -26.24
CA LEU A 40 8.64 14.23 -27.34
C LEU A 40 7.91 12.94 -26.98
N VAL A 41 8.55 12.04 -26.24
CA VAL A 41 7.94 10.81 -25.73
C VAL A 41 6.83 11.15 -24.73
N ILE A 42 7.07 12.10 -23.84
CA ILE A 42 6.05 12.58 -22.88
C ILE A 42 4.85 13.20 -23.63
N VAL A 43 5.09 14.03 -24.64
CA VAL A 43 4.02 14.66 -25.44
C VAL A 43 3.25 13.61 -26.24
N VAL A 44 3.91 12.61 -26.83
CA VAL A 44 3.24 11.51 -27.56
C VAL A 44 2.39 10.66 -26.60
N MET A 45 2.88 10.41 -25.38
CA MET A 45 2.11 9.72 -24.33
C MET A 45 0.90 10.54 -23.88
N LEU A 46 1.08 11.83 -23.61
CA LEU A 46 -0.02 12.74 -23.27
C LEU A 46 -1.10 12.76 -24.35
N VAL A 47 -0.71 12.78 -25.63
CA VAL A 47 -1.63 12.74 -26.77
C VAL A 47 -2.30 11.37 -26.91
N ALA A 48 -1.59 10.27 -26.62
CA ALA A 48 -2.17 8.92 -26.63
C ALA A 48 -3.20 8.76 -25.50
N VAL A 49 -2.85 9.18 -24.27
CA VAL A 49 -3.76 9.19 -23.12
C VAL A 49 -4.98 10.08 -23.39
N LEU A 50 -4.79 11.31 -23.89
CA LEU A 50 -5.91 12.20 -24.27
C LEU A 50 -6.80 11.63 -25.38
N LYS A 51 -6.23 10.89 -26.35
CA LYS A 51 -7.03 10.22 -27.38
C LYS A 51 -7.85 9.07 -26.83
N VAL A 52 -7.32 8.26 -25.91
CA VAL A 52 -8.07 7.18 -25.27
C VAL A 52 -9.27 7.74 -24.51
N PHE A 53 -9.09 8.83 -23.76
CA PHE A 53 -10.19 9.50 -23.03
C PHE A 53 -11.20 10.22 -23.95
N GLN A 54 -10.83 10.56 -25.19
CA GLN A 54 -11.75 11.19 -26.15
C GLN A 54 -12.56 10.19 -26.99
N THR A 55 -12.17 8.91 -27.04
CA THR A 55 -12.81 7.90 -27.91
C THR A 55 -13.72 6.92 -27.18
N THR A 56 -13.85 6.99 -25.86
CA THR A 56 -14.75 6.12 -25.09
C THR A 56 -16.13 6.78 -24.92
N GLU A 57 -17.04 6.51 -25.85
CA GLU A 57 -18.47 6.58 -25.57
C GLU A 57 -18.80 5.47 -24.57
N GLU A 58 -19.31 5.89 -23.37
CA GLU A 58 -20.00 5.07 -22.35
C GLU A 58 -19.26 3.80 -21.83
N VAL A 59 -17.98 3.90 -21.52
CA VAL A 59 -17.38 3.02 -20.50
C VAL A 59 -17.38 3.83 -19.20
N GLU A 60 -17.95 3.28 -18.13
CA GLU A 60 -17.84 3.90 -16.81
C GLU A 60 -16.35 4.09 -16.52
N GLY A 61 -15.87 5.32 -16.62
CA GLY A 61 -14.48 5.66 -16.40
C GLY A 61 -14.09 5.53 -14.93
N PRO A 62 -12.80 5.79 -14.58
CA PRO A 62 -12.31 5.71 -13.21
C PRO A 62 -13.25 6.42 -12.23
N GLN A 63 -13.55 5.76 -11.14
CA GLN A 63 -14.45 6.31 -10.12
C GLN A 63 -13.65 7.19 -9.16
N PHE A 64 -13.41 8.45 -9.56
CA PHE A 64 -12.79 9.41 -8.66
C PHE A 64 -13.77 9.83 -7.55
N ALA A 65 -13.33 9.67 -6.31
CA ALA A 65 -14.08 10.19 -5.16
C ALA A 65 -13.96 11.71 -5.16
N GLN A 66 -15.10 12.39 -5.19
CA GLN A 66 -15.14 13.83 -4.88
C GLN A 66 -15.38 13.96 -3.38
N ILE A 67 -14.31 13.93 -2.60
CA ILE A 67 -14.36 14.23 -1.17
C ILE A 67 -13.95 15.69 -1.01
N ASP A 68 -14.79 16.44 -0.31
CA ASP A 68 -14.39 17.75 0.19
C ASP A 68 -13.32 17.55 1.26
N GLU A 69 -12.13 18.10 1.07
CA GLU A 69 -11.02 17.99 2.03
C GLU A 69 -11.45 18.36 3.46
N SER A 70 -12.42 19.29 3.60
CA SER A 70 -13.00 19.64 4.90
C SER A 70 -13.77 18.50 5.58
N GLN A 71 -14.10 17.44 4.87
CA GLN A 71 -14.78 16.23 5.39
C GLN A 71 -13.81 15.14 5.83
N ILE A 72 -12.52 15.29 5.49
CA ILE A 72 -11.48 14.36 5.93
C ILE A 72 -11.19 14.64 7.39
N VAL A 73 -11.53 13.69 8.25
CA VAL A 73 -11.34 13.83 9.69
C VAL A 73 -9.93 13.43 10.05
N VAL A 74 -9.10 14.42 10.36
CA VAL A 74 -7.77 14.25 10.95
C VAL A 74 -7.72 15.06 12.26
N ASN A 75 -7.08 14.51 13.28
CA ASN A 75 -6.89 15.22 14.54
C ASN A 75 -5.96 16.43 14.33
N SER A 76 -6.36 17.63 14.81
CA SER A 76 -5.55 18.84 14.65
C SER A 76 -4.16 18.73 15.28
N GLU A 77 -4.01 18.04 16.43
CA GLU A 77 -2.71 17.77 17.06
C GLU A 77 -1.79 16.97 16.11
N VAL A 78 -2.37 16.05 15.34
CA VAL A 78 -1.64 15.23 14.37
C VAL A 78 -1.24 16.06 13.16
N VAL A 79 -2.15 16.91 12.64
CA VAL A 79 -1.84 17.81 11.51
C VAL A 79 -0.65 18.70 11.86
N GLU A 80 -0.67 19.35 13.04
CA GLU A 80 0.44 20.18 13.50
C GLU A 80 1.76 19.38 13.58
N LYS A 81 1.73 18.16 14.11
CA LYS A 81 2.92 17.29 14.17
C LYS A 81 3.49 16.96 12.80
N PHE A 82 2.63 16.63 11.80
CA PHE A 82 3.09 16.33 10.44
C PHE A 82 3.58 17.57 9.67
N GLU A 83 3.11 18.77 10.02
CA GLU A 83 3.56 20.02 9.41
C GLU A 83 4.88 20.53 10.02
N GLU A 84 5.06 20.37 11.34
CA GLU A 84 6.17 20.97 12.09
C GLU A 84 7.37 20.01 12.25
N SER A 85 7.18 18.70 12.31
CA SER A 85 8.25 17.73 12.48
C SER A 85 8.99 17.48 11.16
N GLU A 86 10.30 17.69 11.15
CA GLU A 86 11.17 17.35 10.02
C GLU A 86 11.18 15.83 9.72
N GLU A 87 10.87 14.98 10.72
CA GLU A 87 10.84 13.53 10.59
C GLU A 87 9.53 13.03 9.97
N LEU A 88 8.40 13.71 10.21
CA LEU A 88 7.08 13.34 9.70
C LEU A 88 6.75 14.03 8.37
N LYS A 89 7.42 15.14 8.09
CA LYS A 89 7.21 15.94 6.88
C LYS A 89 7.63 15.17 5.63
N GLY A 90 6.88 15.35 4.54
CA GLY A 90 7.19 14.73 3.25
C GLY A 90 6.73 13.29 3.11
N TYR A 91 6.02 12.74 4.10
CA TYR A 91 5.35 11.46 3.96
C TYR A 91 3.93 11.63 3.39
N TRP A 92 3.60 10.82 2.42
CA TRP A 92 2.26 10.67 1.88
C TRP A 92 1.66 9.34 2.34
N ASN A 93 0.64 9.42 3.20
CA ASN A 93 -0.01 8.25 3.77
C ASN A 93 -1.31 7.96 3.01
N ILE A 94 -1.41 6.77 2.42
CA ILE A 94 -2.52 6.33 1.58
C ILE A 94 -3.17 5.11 2.23
N ALA A 95 -4.50 5.12 2.38
CA ALA A 95 -5.24 3.95 2.79
C ALA A 95 -5.58 3.06 1.58
N LEU A 96 -5.24 1.78 1.67
CA LEU A 96 -5.55 0.78 0.65
C LEU A 96 -6.64 -0.16 1.20
N PHE A 97 -7.78 -0.21 0.51
CA PHE A 97 -8.90 -1.07 0.88
C PHE A 97 -9.17 -2.13 -0.20
N GLY A 98 -9.19 -3.39 0.21
CA GLY A 98 -9.68 -4.49 -0.61
C GLY A 98 -11.07 -4.90 -0.14
N VAL A 99 -12.05 -4.85 -1.03
CA VAL A 99 -13.44 -5.16 -0.71
C VAL A 99 -13.93 -6.39 -1.48
N ASP A 100 -14.79 -7.18 -0.82
CA ASP A 100 -15.48 -8.33 -1.45
C ASP A 100 -16.79 -7.83 -2.06
N ALA A 101 -16.68 -7.13 -3.20
CA ALA A 101 -17.82 -6.61 -3.93
C ALA A 101 -18.20 -7.60 -5.04
N THR A 102 -19.20 -8.43 -4.79
CA THR A 102 -19.73 -9.43 -5.74
C THR A 102 -20.66 -8.82 -6.79
N ASP A 103 -21.08 -7.57 -6.60
CA ASP A 103 -22.00 -6.83 -7.47
C ASP A 103 -21.40 -5.56 -8.10
N GLY A 104 -20.06 -5.45 -8.09
CA GLY A 104 -19.33 -4.28 -8.57
C GLY A 104 -19.48 -3.02 -7.70
N GLN A 105 -20.20 -3.10 -6.55
CA GLN A 105 -20.38 -1.96 -5.65
C GLN A 105 -19.24 -1.84 -4.64
N ILE A 106 -18.12 -1.25 -5.07
CA ILE A 106 -16.94 -1.07 -4.22
C ILE A 106 -17.05 0.10 -3.22
N ARG A 107 -18.12 0.91 -3.28
CA ARG A 107 -18.20 2.17 -2.53
C ARG A 107 -18.78 2.05 -1.13
N LYS A 108 -19.84 1.27 -0.93
CA LYS A 108 -20.60 1.18 0.35
C LYS A 108 -21.23 -0.20 0.54
N ASN A 109 -21.67 -0.49 1.77
CA ASN A 109 -22.37 -1.71 2.17
C ASN A 109 -21.55 -3.00 2.07
N THR A 110 -20.26 -2.91 1.82
CA THR A 110 -19.35 -4.03 1.82
C THR A 110 -18.28 -3.85 2.92
N ARG A 111 -17.70 -4.93 3.40
CA ARG A 111 -16.62 -4.87 4.38
C ARG A 111 -15.27 -4.81 3.66
N SER A 112 -14.36 -4.02 4.19
CA SER A 112 -12.98 -4.08 3.76
C SER A 112 -12.30 -5.32 4.37
N ASP A 113 -12.08 -6.32 3.54
CA ASP A 113 -11.39 -7.55 3.95
C ASP A 113 -9.86 -7.37 3.96
N THR A 114 -9.39 -6.34 3.27
CA THR A 114 -8.02 -5.82 3.33
C THR A 114 -8.06 -4.37 3.77
N ILE A 115 -7.23 -4.02 4.74
CA ILE A 115 -7.00 -2.66 5.21
C ILE A 115 -5.49 -2.51 5.32
N MET A 116 -4.88 -1.67 4.50
CA MET A 116 -3.45 -1.37 4.56
C MET A 116 -3.19 0.12 4.55
N ILE A 117 -2.06 0.50 5.09
CA ILE A 117 -1.51 1.84 5.01
C ILE A 117 -0.23 1.75 4.20
N ALA A 118 -0.15 2.51 3.13
CA ALA A 118 1.07 2.74 2.38
C ALA A 118 1.61 4.11 2.77
N SER A 119 2.74 4.14 3.46
CA SER A 119 3.46 5.37 3.81
C SER A 119 4.60 5.57 2.84
N VAL A 120 4.51 6.61 2.03
CA VAL A 120 5.46 6.95 0.96
C VAL A 120 6.30 8.13 1.38
N ASN A 121 7.59 7.93 1.55
CA ASN A 121 8.52 9.05 1.70
C ASN A 121 8.76 9.67 0.32
N GLN A 122 8.25 10.88 0.10
CA GLN A 122 8.29 11.55 -1.20
C GLN A 122 9.70 12.01 -1.62
N ASP A 123 10.61 12.17 -0.65
CA ASP A 123 12.00 12.57 -0.93
C ASP A 123 12.86 11.40 -1.38
N THR A 124 12.66 10.22 -0.78
CA THR A 124 13.49 9.02 -1.05
C THR A 124 12.82 8.01 -1.97
N GLY A 125 11.49 8.04 -2.10
CA GLY A 125 10.71 7.02 -2.79
C GLY A 125 10.57 5.71 -2.01
N GLU A 126 10.97 5.67 -0.75
CA GLU A 126 10.78 4.51 0.12
C GLU A 126 9.32 4.37 0.55
N ILE A 127 8.81 3.16 0.47
CA ILE A 127 7.43 2.83 0.86
C ILE A 127 7.47 1.81 2.00
N ARG A 128 6.70 2.06 3.05
CA ARG A 128 6.42 1.06 4.08
C ARG A 128 4.94 0.71 4.08
N LEU A 129 4.65 -0.59 4.15
CA LEU A 129 3.29 -1.13 4.14
C LEU A 129 2.93 -1.71 5.51
N VAL A 130 1.78 -1.31 6.05
CA VAL A 130 1.23 -1.90 7.27
C VAL A 130 -0.18 -2.42 7.01
N SER A 131 -0.40 -3.73 7.24
CA SER A 131 -1.73 -4.32 7.22
C SER A 131 -2.40 -4.14 8.57
N VAL A 132 -3.49 -3.37 8.63
CA VAL A 132 -4.35 -3.34 9.82
C VAL A 132 -5.25 -4.58 9.77
N TYR A 133 -5.09 -5.50 10.74
CA TYR A 133 -5.87 -6.73 10.74
C TYR A 133 -7.35 -6.40 10.85
N ARG A 134 -8.16 -6.86 9.90
CA ARG A 134 -9.57 -6.46 9.72
C ARG A 134 -10.46 -6.68 10.95
N ASP A 135 -10.10 -7.63 11.82
CA ASP A 135 -10.81 -7.96 13.05
C ASP A 135 -10.27 -7.20 14.28
N THR A 136 -9.39 -6.19 14.08
CA THR A 136 -8.86 -5.36 15.16
C THR A 136 -9.98 -4.54 15.79
N TYR A 137 -10.07 -4.60 17.13
CA TYR A 137 -11.07 -3.88 17.90
C TYR A 137 -10.64 -2.44 18.09
N LEU A 138 -11.32 -1.52 17.38
CA LEU A 138 -11.01 -0.08 17.34
C LEU A 138 -12.30 0.75 17.44
N ASN A 139 -12.16 2.05 17.73
CA ASN A 139 -13.21 3.04 17.54
C ASN A 139 -13.45 3.24 16.04
N LEU A 140 -14.70 3.05 15.59
CA LEU A 140 -15.06 3.19 14.17
C LEU A 140 -15.24 4.66 13.72
N SER A 141 -14.64 5.62 14.40
CA SER A 141 -14.79 7.09 14.23
C SER A 141 -16.22 7.62 14.46
N ASN A 142 -17.00 6.92 15.28
CA ASN A 142 -18.37 7.29 15.61
C ASN A 142 -18.74 6.88 17.05
N ASP A 143 -17.78 6.86 17.94
CA ASP A 143 -17.86 6.43 19.35
C ASP A 143 -18.34 4.98 19.55
N ARG A 144 -18.27 4.17 18.49
CA ARG A 144 -18.63 2.74 18.55
C ARG A 144 -17.36 1.90 18.35
N TYR A 145 -17.09 1.04 19.30
CA TYR A 145 -15.97 0.11 19.25
C TYR A 145 -16.40 -1.23 18.66
N ASN A 146 -15.72 -1.66 17.63
CA ASN A 146 -15.97 -2.95 16.95
C ASN A 146 -14.75 -3.34 16.11
N LYS A 147 -14.86 -4.44 15.35
CA LYS A 147 -13.90 -4.81 14.32
C LYS A 147 -13.73 -3.68 13.30
N CYS A 148 -12.51 -3.28 13.02
CA CYS A 148 -12.19 -2.12 12.19
C CYS A 148 -12.76 -2.21 10.76
N ASN A 149 -12.94 -3.43 10.20
CA ASN A 149 -13.57 -3.62 8.89
C ASN A 149 -15.04 -3.15 8.82
N GLY A 150 -15.66 -2.94 9.98
CA GLY A 150 -17.03 -2.40 10.09
C GLY A 150 -17.12 -0.93 9.71
N ALA A 151 -16.01 -0.17 9.78
CA ALA A 151 -16.00 1.25 9.41
C ALA A 151 -16.35 1.43 7.91
N TYR A 152 -15.71 0.65 7.04
CA TYR A 152 -15.98 0.71 5.60
C TYR A 152 -17.45 0.38 5.27
N SER A 153 -18.02 -0.65 5.88
CA SER A 153 -19.44 -1.00 5.63
C SER A 153 -20.44 0.03 6.16
N SER A 154 -20.03 0.85 7.13
CA SER A 154 -20.90 1.87 7.76
C SER A 154 -20.90 3.19 6.99
N GLY A 155 -19.74 3.67 6.54
CA GLY A 155 -19.58 4.97 5.90
C GLY A 155 -18.58 5.02 4.75
N GLY A 156 -18.22 3.86 4.17
CA GLY A 156 -17.31 3.80 3.02
C GLY A 156 -15.84 4.07 3.40
N ALA A 157 -15.08 4.45 2.38
CA ALA A 157 -13.66 4.73 2.52
C ALA A 157 -13.39 5.92 3.47
N GLU A 158 -14.25 6.92 3.44
CA GLU A 158 -14.15 8.13 4.25
C GLU A 158 -14.19 7.80 5.75
N GLN A 159 -15.17 6.98 6.19
CA GLN A 159 -15.22 6.58 7.59
C GLN A 159 -14.08 5.63 7.96
N ALA A 160 -13.65 4.79 7.04
CA ALA A 160 -12.52 3.90 7.26
C ALA A 160 -11.19 4.69 7.39
N MET A 161 -10.98 5.76 6.61
CA MET A 161 -9.84 6.68 6.79
C MET A 161 -9.91 7.42 8.12
N ALA A 162 -11.09 7.99 8.47
CA ALA A 162 -11.28 8.66 9.74
C ALA A 162 -11.02 7.73 10.93
N MET A 163 -11.42 6.45 10.84
CA MET A 163 -11.11 5.41 11.83
C MET A 163 -9.60 5.18 11.95
N LEU A 164 -8.88 5.07 10.83
CA LEU A 164 -7.43 4.92 10.86
C LEU A 164 -6.74 6.15 11.45
N ASN A 165 -7.09 7.36 11.01
CA ASN A 165 -6.53 8.60 11.52
C ASN A 165 -6.75 8.76 13.03
N MET A 166 -7.98 8.49 13.51
CA MET A 166 -8.35 8.63 14.92
C MET A 166 -7.59 7.67 15.84
N ASN A 167 -7.49 6.39 15.44
CA ASN A 167 -6.90 5.37 16.32
C ASN A 167 -5.37 5.25 16.19
N LEU A 168 -4.78 5.77 15.11
CA LEU A 168 -3.37 5.54 14.77
C LEU A 168 -2.54 6.82 14.67
N ASP A 169 -3.13 7.98 14.99
CA ASP A 169 -2.49 9.31 14.84
C ASP A 169 -1.87 9.50 13.45
N LEU A 170 -2.64 9.20 12.40
CA LEU A 170 -2.22 9.39 11.02
C LEU A 170 -2.93 10.57 10.35
N ASN A 171 -2.33 11.07 9.28
CA ASN A 171 -2.86 12.15 8.44
C ASN A 171 -3.25 11.63 7.04
N ILE A 172 -3.93 10.49 6.98
CA ILE A 172 -4.37 9.90 5.72
C ILE A 172 -5.45 10.80 5.10
N THR A 173 -5.19 11.27 3.88
CA THR A 173 -6.13 12.08 3.07
C THR A 173 -6.57 11.35 1.82
N ASP A 174 -5.82 10.34 1.42
CA ASP A 174 -6.03 9.60 0.19
C ASP A 174 -6.28 8.13 0.43
N PHE A 175 -7.09 7.55 -0.46
CA PHE A 175 -7.35 6.12 -0.45
C PHE A 175 -7.40 5.53 -1.85
N VAL A 176 -7.19 4.22 -1.91
CA VAL A 176 -7.45 3.38 -3.07
C VAL A 176 -8.30 2.19 -2.62
N THR A 177 -9.47 2.01 -3.22
CA THR A 177 -10.32 0.84 -3.01
C THR A 177 -10.38 0.00 -4.27
N VAL A 178 -10.19 -1.31 -4.12
CA VAL A 178 -10.20 -2.28 -5.21
C VAL A 178 -11.07 -3.49 -4.88
N GLY A 179 -11.69 -4.07 -5.90
CA GLY A 179 -12.28 -5.41 -5.88
C GLY A 179 -11.29 -6.46 -6.37
N TYR A 180 -11.78 -7.70 -6.57
CA TYR A 180 -10.95 -8.80 -7.11
C TYR A 180 -10.59 -8.57 -8.58
N ASP A 181 -11.50 -7.98 -9.35
CA ASP A 181 -11.35 -7.61 -10.75
C ASP A 181 -10.11 -6.73 -10.99
N ALA A 182 -9.95 -5.67 -10.19
CA ALA A 182 -8.79 -4.81 -10.28
C ALA A 182 -7.46 -5.56 -10.02
N VAL A 183 -7.44 -6.51 -9.07
CA VAL A 183 -6.26 -7.35 -8.80
C VAL A 183 -5.97 -8.28 -9.97
N VAL A 184 -7.01 -8.94 -10.51
CA VAL A 184 -6.90 -9.84 -11.66
C VAL A 184 -6.38 -9.09 -12.87
N ASP A 185 -6.96 -7.95 -13.19
CA ASP A 185 -6.56 -7.09 -14.32
C ASP A 185 -5.12 -6.59 -14.19
N CYS A 186 -4.75 -6.12 -12.99
CA CYS A 186 -3.40 -5.63 -12.73
C CYS A 186 -2.34 -6.73 -12.94
N VAL A 187 -2.55 -7.90 -12.33
CA VAL A 187 -1.61 -9.02 -12.44
C VAL A 187 -1.54 -9.54 -13.86
N ASN A 188 -2.67 -9.69 -14.56
CA ASN A 188 -2.69 -10.14 -15.96
C ASN A 188 -2.04 -9.10 -16.89
N GLY A 189 -2.31 -7.82 -16.70
CA GLY A 189 -1.70 -6.74 -17.47
C GLY A 189 -0.18 -6.66 -17.31
N LEU A 190 0.34 -7.00 -16.14
CA LEU A 190 1.77 -7.11 -15.87
C LEU A 190 2.40 -8.43 -16.40
N GLY A 191 1.57 -9.37 -16.90
CA GLY A 191 2.02 -10.67 -17.40
C GLY A 191 2.21 -11.72 -16.30
N GLY A 192 1.61 -11.53 -15.14
CA GLY A 192 1.69 -12.41 -13.98
C GLY A 192 2.62 -11.91 -12.88
N VAL A 193 2.58 -12.56 -11.73
CA VAL A 193 3.44 -12.28 -10.57
C VAL A 193 4.12 -13.54 -10.07
N TRP A 194 5.38 -13.42 -9.62
CA TRP A 194 6.16 -14.53 -9.11
C TRP A 194 5.93 -14.72 -7.61
N ILE A 195 5.38 -15.87 -7.21
CA ILE A 195 5.08 -16.22 -5.82
C ILE A 195 5.65 -17.60 -5.51
N ASP A 196 6.19 -17.78 -4.30
CA ASP A 196 6.60 -19.07 -3.77
C ASP A 196 5.41 -19.76 -3.10
N VAL A 197 4.86 -20.78 -3.76
CA VAL A 197 3.63 -21.44 -3.35
C VAL A 197 3.91 -22.69 -2.54
N ASP A 198 3.41 -22.73 -1.32
CA ASP A 198 3.47 -23.88 -0.43
C ASP A 198 2.46 -24.97 -0.82
N LYS A 199 2.79 -26.23 -0.47
CA LYS A 199 1.94 -27.39 -0.76
C LYS A 199 0.52 -27.28 -0.19
N GLU A 200 0.38 -26.69 1.00
CA GLU A 200 -0.92 -26.50 1.64
C GLU A 200 -1.77 -25.46 0.92
N GLU A 201 -1.14 -24.50 0.23
CA GLU A 201 -1.80 -23.40 -0.46
C GLU A 201 -2.44 -23.81 -1.79
N ILE A 202 -1.85 -24.78 -2.50
CA ILE A 202 -2.33 -25.26 -3.82
C ILE A 202 -3.83 -25.55 -3.81
N LYS A 203 -4.29 -26.35 -2.85
CA LYS A 203 -5.71 -26.71 -2.74
C LYS A 203 -6.59 -25.47 -2.51
N HIS A 204 -6.11 -24.52 -1.73
CA HIS A 204 -6.84 -23.31 -1.41
C HIS A 204 -6.90 -22.35 -2.60
N ILE A 205 -5.77 -22.11 -3.29
CA ILE A 205 -5.73 -21.35 -4.54
C ILE A 205 -6.76 -21.89 -5.52
N ASN A 206 -6.71 -23.21 -5.79
CA ASN A 206 -7.59 -23.85 -6.76
C ASN A 206 -9.08 -23.80 -6.38
N ASN A 207 -9.40 -23.82 -5.10
CA ASN A 207 -10.78 -23.67 -4.63
C ASN A 207 -11.25 -22.22 -4.70
N TYR A 208 -10.39 -21.26 -4.35
CA TYR A 208 -10.75 -19.85 -4.39
C TYR A 208 -10.85 -19.30 -5.81
N GLN A 209 -10.06 -19.77 -6.78
CA GLN A 209 -10.27 -19.47 -8.20
C GLN A 209 -11.72 -19.80 -8.63
N LYS A 210 -12.18 -21.02 -8.32
CA LYS A 210 -13.56 -21.45 -8.64
C LYS A 210 -14.62 -20.61 -7.93
N SER A 211 -14.35 -20.17 -6.71
CA SER A 211 -15.26 -19.31 -5.95
C SER A 211 -15.32 -17.92 -6.55
N ILE A 212 -14.18 -17.33 -6.94
CA ILE A 212 -14.12 -16.01 -7.58
C ILE A 212 -14.93 -16.04 -8.88
N LEU A 213 -14.64 -16.97 -9.80
CA LEU A 213 -15.38 -17.11 -11.08
C LEU A 213 -16.88 -17.35 -10.91
N ARG A 214 -17.31 -18.00 -9.84
CA ARG A 214 -18.72 -18.23 -9.57
C ARG A 214 -19.42 -17.00 -8.98
N ASP A 215 -18.72 -16.26 -8.12
CA ASP A 215 -19.30 -15.23 -7.25
C ASP A 215 -19.10 -13.81 -7.80
N THR A 216 -18.36 -13.65 -8.91
CA THR A 216 -18.08 -12.38 -9.60
C THR A 216 -18.32 -12.50 -11.10
N ASP A 217 -18.35 -11.36 -11.81
CA ASP A 217 -18.48 -11.31 -13.28
C ASP A 217 -17.09 -11.43 -14.00
N ILE A 218 -16.04 -11.85 -13.28
CA ILE A 218 -14.71 -12.06 -13.86
C ILE A 218 -14.78 -13.23 -14.84
N ASP A 219 -14.46 -12.95 -16.11
CA ASP A 219 -14.35 -13.95 -17.18
C ASP A 219 -12.87 -14.22 -17.47
N ASP A 220 -12.27 -15.12 -16.71
CA ASP A 220 -10.86 -15.52 -16.86
C ASP A 220 -10.73 -17.05 -16.90
N GLU A 221 -9.64 -17.56 -17.47
CA GLU A 221 -9.39 -18.99 -17.61
C GLU A 221 -9.01 -19.63 -16.27
N LEU A 222 -9.73 -20.70 -15.91
CA LEU A 222 -9.42 -21.50 -14.73
C LEU A 222 -8.18 -22.39 -14.99
N ILE A 223 -7.01 -21.93 -14.59
CA ILE A 223 -5.76 -22.69 -14.66
C ILE A 223 -5.39 -23.17 -13.25
N MET A 224 -5.34 -24.51 -13.07
CA MET A 224 -5.02 -25.09 -11.77
C MET A 224 -3.53 -24.96 -11.45
N VAL A 225 -3.21 -24.59 -10.22
CA VAL A 225 -1.86 -24.69 -9.68
C VAL A 225 -1.63 -26.17 -9.28
N GLU A 226 -0.57 -26.78 -9.80
CA GLU A 226 -0.27 -28.22 -9.58
C GLU A 226 1.02 -28.44 -8.77
N GLU A 227 1.96 -27.51 -8.85
CA GLU A 227 3.30 -27.65 -8.27
C GLU A 227 3.54 -26.63 -7.15
N THR A 228 4.49 -26.92 -6.28
CA THR A 228 4.99 -26.02 -5.23
C THR A 228 6.21 -25.25 -5.69
N GLY A 229 6.57 -24.21 -4.95
CA GLY A 229 7.78 -23.42 -5.19
C GLY A 229 7.52 -22.14 -5.96
N TYR A 230 8.60 -21.46 -6.31
CA TYR A 230 8.57 -20.15 -6.95
C TYR A 230 8.10 -20.26 -8.40
N GLN A 231 6.92 -19.73 -8.67
CA GLN A 231 6.23 -19.86 -9.95
C GLN A 231 5.45 -18.61 -10.31
N LEU A 232 5.15 -18.45 -11.60
CA LEU A 232 4.39 -17.33 -12.14
C LEU A 232 2.90 -17.63 -11.98
N LEU A 233 2.21 -16.80 -11.20
CA LEU A 233 0.75 -16.83 -11.03
C LEU A 233 0.08 -15.81 -11.95
N ASN A 234 -1.03 -16.19 -12.60
CA ASN A 234 -1.91 -15.27 -13.30
C ASN A 234 -2.80 -14.48 -12.32
N GLY A 235 -3.61 -13.53 -12.83
CA GLY A 235 -4.45 -12.68 -12.03
C GLY A 235 -5.43 -13.43 -11.13
N LEU A 236 -6.12 -14.43 -11.69
CA LEU A 236 -7.09 -15.22 -10.94
C LEU A 236 -6.43 -16.05 -9.83
N GLN A 237 -5.25 -16.63 -10.09
CA GLN A 237 -4.45 -17.38 -9.11
C GLN A 237 -3.94 -16.45 -8.00
N ALA A 238 -3.44 -15.26 -8.34
CA ALA A 238 -2.95 -14.28 -7.37
C ALA A 238 -4.08 -13.74 -6.49
N ALA A 239 -5.25 -13.41 -7.07
CA ALA A 239 -6.44 -13.01 -6.32
C ALA A 239 -6.90 -14.15 -5.38
N ALA A 240 -6.89 -15.39 -5.83
CA ALA A 240 -7.20 -16.57 -5.02
C ALA A 240 -6.18 -16.77 -3.88
N TYR A 241 -4.89 -16.55 -4.13
CA TYR A 241 -3.83 -16.60 -3.12
C TYR A 241 -4.06 -15.57 -2.00
N CYS A 242 -4.46 -14.34 -2.33
CA CYS A 242 -4.83 -13.30 -1.38
C CYS A 242 -6.01 -13.67 -0.46
N ARG A 243 -6.83 -14.65 -0.83
CA ARG A 243 -8.00 -15.10 -0.05
C ARG A 243 -7.72 -16.22 0.95
N ILE A 244 -6.56 -16.86 0.89
CA ILE A 244 -6.25 -18.04 1.72
C ILE A 244 -6.27 -17.69 3.21
N ARG A 245 -7.13 -18.41 3.97
CA ARG A 245 -7.33 -18.22 5.41
C ARG A 245 -7.08 -19.50 6.23
N PHE A 246 -7.36 -20.68 5.64
CA PHE A 246 -7.38 -21.95 6.36
C PHE A 246 -6.04 -22.67 6.29
N THR A 247 -4.96 -21.95 6.59
CA THR A 247 -3.62 -22.46 6.80
C THR A 247 -3.11 -22.02 8.18
N ALA A 248 -1.96 -22.52 8.61
CA ALA A 248 -1.34 -22.05 9.84
C ALA A 248 -1.17 -20.51 9.80
N GLY A 249 -1.60 -19.82 10.85
CA GLY A 249 -1.56 -18.34 10.94
C GLY A 249 -2.86 -17.62 10.56
N ASN A 250 -3.88 -18.29 10.00
CA ASN A 250 -5.23 -17.73 9.72
C ASN A 250 -5.21 -16.36 9.01
N ASP A 251 -5.96 -15.37 9.56
CA ASP A 251 -6.07 -14.02 8.98
C ASP A 251 -4.76 -13.23 8.97
N PHE A 252 -3.84 -13.51 9.88
CA PHE A 252 -2.51 -12.90 9.87
C PHE A 252 -1.70 -13.33 8.64
N LYS A 253 -1.69 -14.63 8.34
CA LYS A 253 -1.00 -15.14 7.14
C LYS A 253 -1.68 -14.68 5.86
N ARG A 254 -3.00 -14.46 5.88
CA ARG A 254 -3.69 -13.83 4.75
C ARG A 254 -3.19 -12.41 4.48
N ALA A 255 -3.04 -11.59 5.52
CA ALA A 255 -2.49 -10.24 5.38
C ALA A 255 -1.04 -10.24 4.85
N GLU A 256 -0.21 -11.21 5.26
CA GLU A 256 1.14 -11.42 4.71
C GLU A 256 1.06 -11.73 3.20
N ARG A 257 0.22 -12.69 2.77
CA ARG A 257 0.04 -13.03 1.34
C ARG A 257 -0.40 -11.86 0.49
N GLN A 258 -1.26 -11.00 1.03
CA GLN A 258 -1.69 -9.79 0.34
C GLN A 258 -0.53 -8.83 0.10
N ARG A 259 0.37 -8.64 1.10
CA ARG A 259 1.58 -7.85 0.94
C ARG A 259 2.57 -8.49 -0.04
N GLU A 260 2.75 -9.83 0.02
CA GLU A 260 3.57 -10.56 -0.94
C GLU A 260 3.13 -10.33 -2.39
N VAL A 261 1.82 -10.34 -2.66
CA VAL A 261 1.29 -10.06 -3.99
C VAL A 261 1.53 -8.60 -4.38
N ILE A 262 1.35 -7.63 -3.47
CA ILE A 262 1.66 -6.22 -3.74
C ILE A 262 3.15 -6.04 -4.04
N GLN A 263 4.03 -6.65 -3.28
CA GLN A 263 5.48 -6.63 -3.53
C GLN A 263 5.80 -7.23 -4.90
N ALA A 264 5.23 -8.39 -5.22
CA ALA A 264 5.45 -9.07 -6.50
C ALA A 264 4.92 -8.25 -7.69
N MET A 265 3.77 -7.56 -7.54
CA MET A 265 3.27 -6.61 -8.54
C MET A 265 4.23 -5.43 -8.73
N ALA A 266 4.75 -4.85 -7.64
CA ALA A 266 5.69 -3.75 -7.70
C ALA A 266 7.00 -4.16 -8.40
N ASP A 267 7.52 -5.35 -8.12
CA ASP A 267 8.73 -5.87 -8.74
C ASP A 267 8.53 -6.18 -10.22
N GLN A 268 7.37 -6.71 -10.60
CA GLN A 268 7.01 -6.97 -11.99
C GLN A 268 6.80 -5.67 -12.76
N ALA A 269 6.15 -4.67 -12.15
CA ALA A 269 5.94 -3.35 -12.74
C ALA A 269 7.26 -2.65 -13.07
N LYS A 270 8.26 -2.70 -12.19
CA LYS A 270 9.60 -2.14 -12.43
C LYS A 270 10.33 -2.77 -13.62
N GLN A 271 10.00 -4.00 -13.97
CA GLN A 271 10.58 -4.72 -15.11
C GLN A 271 9.75 -4.55 -16.39
N SER A 272 8.56 -4.01 -16.28
CA SER A 272 7.62 -3.85 -17.40
C SER A 272 7.98 -2.64 -18.27
N SER A 273 7.59 -2.70 -19.54
CA SER A 273 7.71 -1.55 -20.43
C SER A 273 6.70 -0.46 -20.04
N LEU A 274 7.01 0.80 -20.36
CA LEU A 274 6.09 1.90 -20.11
C LEU A 274 4.74 1.72 -20.83
N SER A 275 4.75 1.10 -22.03
CA SER A 275 3.50 0.76 -22.74
C SER A 275 2.68 -0.23 -21.93
N THR A 276 3.30 -1.33 -21.46
CA THR A 276 2.64 -2.33 -20.60
C THR A 276 2.04 -1.69 -19.36
N LEU A 277 2.80 -0.82 -18.67
CA LEU A 277 2.33 -0.11 -17.47
C LEU A 277 1.13 0.80 -17.80
N THR A 278 1.18 1.53 -18.91
CA THR A 278 0.08 2.41 -19.33
C THR A 278 -1.18 1.62 -19.66
N ASP A 279 -1.03 0.53 -20.44
CA ASP A 279 -2.16 -0.32 -20.83
C ASP A 279 -2.79 -0.99 -19.59
N THR A 280 -1.97 -1.54 -18.69
CA THR A 280 -2.42 -2.12 -17.42
C THR A 280 -3.14 -1.07 -16.56
N PHE A 281 -2.56 0.11 -16.42
CA PHE A 281 -3.15 1.20 -15.65
C PHE A 281 -4.55 1.58 -16.18
N LEU A 282 -4.70 1.75 -17.48
CA LEU A 282 -5.98 2.11 -18.10
C LEU A 282 -7.05 1.02 -17.89
N GLN A 283 -6.65 -0.25 -17.94
CA GLN A 283 -7.54 -1.38 -17.66
C GLN A 283 -8.00 -1.40 -16.20
N VAL A 284 -7.06 -1.29 -15.27
CA VAL A 284 -7.31 -1.37 -13.82
C VAL A 284 -8.15 -0.20 -13.31
N MET A 285 -7.94 1.01 -13.86
CA MET A 285 -8.62 2.22 -13.38
C MET A 285 -10.14 2.17 -13.46
N ASN A 286 -10.71 1.38 -14.35
CA ASN A 286 -12.17 1.21 -14.44
C ASN A 286 -12.75 0.52 -13.18
N ASN A 287 -11.91 -0.26 -12.47
CA ASN A 287 -12.28 -1.08 -11.32
C ASN A 287 -11.71 -0.54 -10.00
N VAL A 288 -11.30 0.75 -10.00
CA VAL A 288 -10.72 1.44 -8.82
C VAL A 288 -11.61 2.60 -8.40
N TYR A 289 -11.79 2.75 -7.09
CA TYR A 289 -12.38 3.92 -6.45
C TYR A 289 -11.31 4.61 -5.58
N THR A 290 -11.01 5.88 -5.86
CA THR A 290 -9.89 6.59 -5.23
C THR A 290 -10.11 8.10 -5.15
N THR A 291 -9.45 8.74 -4.18
CA THR A 291 -9.31 10.20 -4.11
C THR A 291 -8.13 10.71 -4.93
N ILE A 292 -7.11 9.86 -5.18
CA ILE A 292 -5.90 10.26 -5.89
C ILE A 292 -6.27 10.67 -7.31
N ASP A 293 -5.95 11.88 -7.68
CA ASP A 293 -6.32 12.40 -9.00
C ASP A 293 -5.51 11.74 -10.14
N GLN A 294 -6.02 11.89 -11.35
CA GLN A 294 -5.40 11.28 -12.52
C GLN A 294 -3.97 11.76 -12.77
N LYS A 295 -3.67 13.02 -12.42
CA LYS A 295 -2.34 13.59 -12.63
C LYS A 295 -1.34 12.95 -11.67
N ASP A 296 -1.68 12.85 -10.39
CA ASP A 296 -0.82 12.24 -9.38
C ASP A 296 -0.58 10.76 -9.67
N LEU A 297 -1.61 10.03 -10.15
CA LEU A 297 -1.46 8.65 -10.61
C LEU A 297 -0.51 8.53 -11.81
N GLN A 298 -0.56 9.45 -12.76
CA GLN A 298 0.35 9.48 -13.91
C GLN A 298 1.79 9.82 -13.48
N ASP A 299 1.96 10.75 -12.55
CA ASP A 299 3.27 11.11 -11.99
C ASP A 299 3.88 9.92 -11.22
N LEU A 300 3.07 9.17 -10.46
CA LEU A 300 3.50 7.92 -9.81
C LEU A 300 3.97 6.87 -10.83
N LEU A 301 3.20 6.64 -11.90
CA LEU A 301 3.59 5.71 -12.98
C LEU A 301 4.89 6.13 -13.67
N GLY A 302 5.03 7.42 -13.94
CA GLY A 302 6.24 7.96 -14.58
C GLY A 302 7.51 7.80 -13.73
N GLN A 303 7.34 7.66 -12.42
CA GLN A 303 8.41 7.56 -11.43
C GLN A 303 8.50 6.18 -10.75
N ILE A 304 7.78 5.18 -11.24
CA ILE A 304 7.65 3.87 -10.59
C ILE A 304 9.01 3.20 -10.27
N ALA A 305 10.02 3.46 -11.10
CA ALA A 305 11.38 2.95 -10.89
C ALA A 305 12.10 3.58 -9.68
N ASN A 306 11.63 4.73 -9.20
CA ASN A 306 12.21 5.43 -8.05
C ASN A 306 11.61 4.96 -6.73
N TYR A 307 10.44 4.31 -6.76
CA TYR A 307 9.76 3.82 -5.57
C TYR A 307 10.20 2.40 -5.22
N SER A 308 10.33 2.12 -3.93
CA SER A 308 10.64 0.77 -3.44
C SER A 308 9.97 0.49 -2.11
N ILE A 309 9.35 -0.69 -1.99
CA ILE A 309 8.86 -1.19 -0.70
C ILE A 309 10.07 -1.66 0.09
N VAL A 310 10.34 -0.98 1.21
CA VAL A 310 11.54 -1.23 2.06
C VAL A 310 11.18 -1.89 3.39
N GLY A 311 9.89 -1.97 3.72
CA GLY A 311 9.42 -2.62 4.94
C GLY A 311 7.95 -2.95 4.89
N GLU A 312 7.57 -4.04 5.54
CA GLU A 312 6.18 -4.47 5.66
C GLU A 312 5.92 -5.14 7.00
N ASP A 313 4.77 -4.85 7.61
CA ASP A 313 4.34 -5.48 8.86
C ASP A 313 2.80 -5.46 9.02
N GLY A 314 2.31 -5.91 10.16
CA GLY A 314 0.90 -5.92 10.53
C GLY A 314 0.62 -5.20 11.83
N PHE A 315 -0.53 -4.55 11.91
CA PHE A 315 -1.02 -3.83 13.09
C PHE A 315 -2.29 -4.50 13.65
N PRO A 316 -2.38 -4.68 14.97
CA PRO A 316 -1.37 -4.43 16.00
C PRO A 316 -0.15 -5.34 15.87
N GLN A 317 0.99 -4.94 16.43
CA GLN A 317 2.21 -5.73 16.43
C GLN A 317 1.97 -7.13 17.04
N ARG A 318 2.56 -8.17 16.48
CA ARG A 318 2.25 -9.58 16.77
C ARG A 318 2.45 -9.98 18.23
N ASP A 319 3.38 -9.39 18.92
CA ASP A 319 3.68 -9.61 20.34
C ASP A 319 2.91 -8.67 21.29
N LYS A 320 2.24 -7.64 20.74
CA LYS A 320 1.45 -6.65 21.46
C LYS A 320 -0.06 -6.76 21.20
N LEU A 321 -0.54 -7.95 20.84
CA LEU A 321 -1.97 -8.21 20.63
C LEU A 321 -2.44 -9.47 21.34
N ALA A 322 -3.75 -9.54 21.54
CA ALA A 322 -4.47 -10.75 21.95
C ALA A 322 -5.58 -11.07 20.95
N THR A 323 -5.95 -12.34 20.82
CA THR A 323 -7.15 -12.75 20.07
C THR A 323 -8.16 -13.32 21.06
N GLU A 324 -9.34 -12.67 21.15
CA GLU A 324 -10.36 -13.05 22.13
C GLU A 324 -11.78 -12.75 21.63
N ASN A 325 -12.77 -13.46 22.18
CA ASN A 325 -14.17 -13.20 21.91
C ASN A 325 -14.68 -12.04 22.77
N ILE A 326 -14.99 -10.92 22.14
CA ILE A 326 -15.44 -9.70 22.79
C ILE A 326 -16.96 -9.54 22.64
N GLY A 327 -17.72 -10.13 23.55
CA GLY A 327 -19.19 -10.02 23.59
C GLY A 327 -19.85 -10.26 22.24
N ALA A 328 -20.68 -9.31 21.80
CA ALA A 328 -21.40 -9.37 20.51
C ALA A 328 -20.48 -9.19 19.29
N CYS A 329 -19.26 -8.67 19.46
CA CYS A 329 -18.31 -8.48 18.34
C CYS A 329 -17.71 -9.81 17.85
N GLY A 330 -17.80 -10.88 18.68
CA GLY A 330 -17.21 -12.18 18.38
C GLY A 330 -15.68 -12.16 18.52
N SER A 331 -14.99 -13.01 17.75
CA SER A 331 -13.52 -13.09 17.80
C SER A 331 -12.89 -11.81 17.25
N CYS A 332 -12.16 -11.09 18.07
CA CYS A 332 -11.45 -9.84 17.74
C CYS A 332 -9.94 -9.99 17.96
N VAL A 333 -9.18 -9.22 17.21
CA VAL A 333 -7.79 -8.90 17.49
C VAL A 333 -7.80 -7.67 18.39
N VAL A 334 -7.25 -7.78 19.58
CA VAL A 334 -7.25 -6.71 20.59
C VAL A 334 -5.82 -6.22 20.77
N PRO A 335 -5.50 -4.95 20.51
CA PRO A 335 -4.21 -4.40 20.92
C PRO A 335 -4.13 -4.43 22.46
N THR A 336 -3.07 -5.03 23.02
CA THR A 336 -2.90 -5.10 24.49
C THR A 336 -2.75 -3.72 25.09
N ASP A 337 -2.15 -2.82 24.37
CA ASP A 337 -2.10 -1.37 24.59
C ASP A 337 -2.11 -0.68 23.21
N LEU A 338 -3.14 0.11 22.91
CA LEU A 338 -3.22 0.80 21.62
C LEU A 338 -2.13 1.88 21.53
N ALA A 339 -1.91 2.66 22.59
CA ALA A 339 -0.91 3.72 22.58
C ALA A 339 0.50 3.17 22.30
N ASP A 340 0.90 2.08 22.95
CA ASP A 340 2.19 1.42 22.71
C ASP A 340 2.32 0.87 21.27
N ASN A 341 1.20 0.40 20.68
CA ASN A 341 1.18 -0.03 19.28
C ASN A 341 1.31 1.14 18.32
N VAL A 342 0.76 2.31 18.67
CA VAL A 342 0.88 3.54 17.86
C VAL A 342 2.31 4.08 17.91
N VAL A 343 2.96 4.09 19.07
CA VAL A 343 4.39 4.46 19.17
C VAL A 343 5.23 3.58 18.25
N TRP A 344 5.08 2.26 18.32
CA TRP A 344 5.75 1.33 17.40
C TRP A 344 5.41 1.60 15.93
N LEU A 345 4.15 1.90 15.62
CA LEU A 345 3.72 2.17 14.24
C LEU A 345 4.44 3.39 13.66
N HIS A 346 4.58 4.46 14.43
CA HIS A 346 5.26 5.69 14.02
C HIS A 346 6.78 5.47 13.87
N GLU A 347 7.40 4.70 14.75
CA GLU A 347 8.80 4.26 14.60
C GLU A 347 8.97 3.45 13.30
N PHE A 348 8.07 2.49 13.04
CA PHE A 348 8.13 1.65 11.85
C PHE A 348 7.91 2.46 10.55
N LEU A 349 6.88 3.32 10.49
CA LEU A 349 6.52 4.05 9.28
C LEU A 349 7.47 5.22 9.00
N PHE A 350 7.87 5.96 10.03
CA PHE A 350 8.53 7.26 9.88
C PHE A 350 9.93 7.30 10.52
N GLY A 351 10.31 6.30 11.30
CA GLY A 351 11.57 6.30 12.05
C GLY A 351 11.56 7.22 13.28
N VAL A 352 10.38 7.65 13.74
CA VAL A 352 10.23 8.51 14.92
C VAL A 352 10.29 7.65 16.18
N GLU A 353 11.41 7.69 16.89
CA GLU A 353 11.54 7.08 18.20
C GLU A 353 10.78 7.92 19.25
N ASP A 354 10.16 7.25 20.22
CA ASP A 354 9.45 7.88 21.35
C ASP A 354 8.31 8.85 20.90
N TYR A 355 7.51 8.46 19.89
CA TYR A 355 6.36 9.25 19.45
C TYR A 355 5.38 9.48 20.60
N GLU A 356 5.06 10.75 20.88
CA GLU A 356 4.04 11.11 21.85
C GLU A 356 2.64 11.00 21.21
N VAL A 357 1.85 10.01 21.64
CA VAL A 357 0.48 9.84 21.12
C VAL A 357 -0.42 11.01 21.50
N SER A 358 -1.41 11.30 20.67
CA SER A 358 -2.42 12.32 20.96
C SER A 358 -3.33 11.91 22.12
N SER A 359 -4.03 12.90 22.67
CA SER A 359 -5.08 12.66 23.66
C SER A 359 -6.17 11.73 23.14
N THR A 360 -6.48 11.79 21.86
CA THR A 360 -7.48 10.94 21.18
C THR A 360 -7.06 9.46 21.19
N VAL A 361 -5.81 9.16 20.83
CA VAL A 361 -5.29 7.77 20.87
C VAL A 361 -5.26 7.25 22.29
N GLN A 362 -4.87 8.10 23.27
CA GLN A 362 -4.88 7.70 24.67
C GLN A 362 -6.29 7.36 25.17
N GLU A 363 -7.29 8.17 24.85
CA GLU A 363 -8.70 7.91 25.15
C GLU A 363 -9.18 6.61 24.52
N CYS A 364 -8.88 6.38 23.23
CA CYS A 364 -9.19 5.13 22.55
C CYS A 364 -8.51 3.92 23.22
N SER A 365 -7.25 4.06 23.62
CA SER A 365 -6.49 3.01 24.31
C SER A 365 -7.14 2.63 25.64
N ASP A 366 -7.50 3.62 26.45
CA ASP A 366 -8.13 3.43 27.74
C ASP A 366 -9.52 2.78 27.61
N GLN A 367 -10.31 3.20 26.61
CA GLN A 367 -11.61 2.59 26.34
C GLN A 367 -11.49 1.14 25.86
N ILE A 368 -10.56 0.83 24.95
CA ILE A 368 -10.29 -0.55 24.52
C ILE A 368 -9.90 -1.42 25.69
N LYS A 369 -9.02 -0.94 26.58
CA LYS A 369 -8.65 -1.66 27.81
C LYS A 369 -9.86 -1.90 28.73
N ALA A 370 -10.71 -0.88 28.91
CA ALA A 370 -11.92 -1.00 29.72
C ALA A 370 -12.90 -2.03 29.17
N ASP A 371 -13.16 -2.00 27.85
CA ASP A 371 -14.09 -2.89 27.17
C ASP A 371 -13.62 -4.35 27.14
N THR A 372 -12.30 -4.56 26.99
CA THR A 372 -11.75 -5.90 26.71
C THR A 372 -11.19 -6.62 27.92
N SER A 373 -10.80 -5.91 28.97
CA SER A 373 -10.24 -6.50 30.19
C SER A 373 -11.10 -7.61 30.84
N PRO A 374 -12.46 -7.55 30.84
CA PRO A 374 -13.28 -8.62 31.40
C PRO A 374 -13.15 -9.95 30.64
N TYR A 375 -12.73 -9.90 29.37
CA TYR A 375 -12.57 -11.07 28.50
C TYR A 375 -11.14 -11.61 28.53
N LEU A 376 -10.13 -10.73 28.52
CA LEU A 376 -8.72 -11.09 28.53
C LEU A 376 -8.29 -11.75 29.84
N ASN A 377 -8.81 -11.31 30.98
CA ASN A 377 -8.48 -11.84 32.31
C ASN A 377 -9.08 -13.23 32.62
N ARG A 378 -10.00 -13.74 31.78
CA ARG A 378 -10.61 -15.08 32.00
C ARG A 378 -9.65 -16.24 31.80
N ARG A 379 -8.53 -16.03 31.07
CA ARG A 379 -7.51 -17.06 30.81
C ARG A 379 -6.46 -17.17 31.96
N SER A 380 -6.45 -16.22 32.88
CA SER A 380 -5.46 -16.18 33.99
C SER A 380 -5.98 -16.89 35.26
N ASN A 381 -7.20 -17.40 35.24
CA ASN A 381 -7.82 -18.21 36.29
C ASN A 381 -8.22 -19.59 35.73
#